data_a9cd58301e596982952caff5d6a9869c
#
_entry.id   a9cd58301e596982952caff5d6a9869c
#
_cell.length_a   1.000
_cell.length_b   1.000
_cell.length_c   1.000
_cell.angle_alpha   90.00
_cell.angle_beta   90.00
_cell.angle_gamma   90.00
#
_symmetry.space_group_name_H-M   'P 1'
#
loop_
_entity.id
_entity.type
_entity.pdbx_description
1 polymer ?
#
loop_
_entity_poly.entity_id
_entity_poly.type
_entity_poly.pdbx_seq_one_letter_code
_entity_poly.pdbx_strand_id
1 'polypeptide(L)'
;MTTENDSSQVLSLAADSGFPTFPVAPGYRVNVRSGPGTNYSVIDVLPYGASVAIRCQCDGTTVSGPYGTSDIWDCIGNGRFVSDAYVKTGSDGYVATRCG
;
A
#
# COMPACT_ATOMS: atom_id res chain seq x y z
N MET A 1 -11.49 15.03 -20.08
CA MET A 1 -11.17 15.11 -19.58
C MET A 1 -10.46 14.83 -19.16
N THR A 2 -10.78 14.74 -19.32
CA THR A 2 -10.31 14.66 -18.72
C THR A 2 -9.67 14.41 -18.19
N THR A 3 -10.00 14.38 -18.32
CA THR A 3 -9.55 14.28 -17.66
C THR A 3 -8.92 14.08 -17.14
N GLU A 4 -9.11 14.17 -17.13
CA GLU A 4 -8.76 14.02 -16.50
C GLU A 4 -8.20 13.74 -15.89
N ASN A 5 -8.46 13.83 -15.86
CA ASN A 5 -8.15 13.57 -15.11
C ASN A 5 -7.71 13.16 -14.62
N ASP A 6 -7.97 13.38 -14.57
CA ASP A 6 -7.81 12.90 -13.96
C ASP A 6 -7.56 12.25 -13.70
N SER A 7 -7.80 12.31 -13.85
CA SER A 7 -7.89 11.61 -13.47
C SER A 7 -7.26 10.65 -13.35
N SER A 8 -7.06 10.56 -13.63
CA SER A 8 -6.50 9.47 -13.68
C SER A 8 -6.21 8.60 -12.55
N GLN A 9 -5.66 8.83 -11.68
CA GLN A 9 -5.53 8.07 -10.49
C GLN A 9 -6.88 7.77 -9.88
N VAL A 10 -7.76 8.59 -10.18
CA VAL A 10 -9.14 8.40 -9.77
C VAL A 10 -9.69 7.11 -10.33
N LEU A 11 -9.27 6.77 -11.52
CA LEU A 11 -9.74 5.55 -12.14
C LEU A 11 -9.25 4.32 -11.40
N SER A 12 -8.05 4.38 -10.85
CA SER A 12 -7.56 3.28 -10.04
C SER A 12 -8.42 3.06 -8.82
N LEU A 13 -8.88 4.13 -8.22
CA LEU A 13 -9.77 4.01 -7.06
C LEU A 13 -11.06 3.32 -7.43
N ALA A 14 -11.59 3.64 -8.60
CA ALA A 14 -12.82 3.00 -9.05
C ALA A 14 -12.63 1.49 -9.19
N ALA A 15 -11.48 1.07 -9.69
CA ALA A 15 -11.19 -0.35 -9.86
C ALA A 15 -11.05 -1.08 -8.53
N ASP A 16 -10.76 -0.35 -7.48
CA ASP A 16 -10.56 -0.91 -6.15
C ASP A 16 -11.73 -0.67 -5.23
N SER A 17 -12.87 -0.29 -5.77
CA SER A 17 -14.05 -0.06 -4.94
C SER A 17 -14.39 -1.32 -4.16
N GLY A 18 -14.70 -1.15 -2.88
CA GLY A 18 -14.97 -2.26 -2.00
C GLY A 18 -13.81 -2.62 -1.09
N PHE A 19 -12.62 -2.09 -1.37
CA PHE A 19 -11.47 -2.29 -0.49
C PHE A 19 -11.18 -1.01 0.29
N PRO A 20 -10.78 -1.12 1.56
CA PRO A 20 -10.45 0.07 2.34
C PRO A 20 -9.23 0.77 1.76
N THR A 21 -9.29 2.10 1.73
CA THR A 21 -8.23 2.94 1.17
C THR A 21 -7.59 3.76 2.28
N PHE A 22 -6.25 3.79 2.29
CA PHE A 22 -5.49 4.49 3.32
C PHE A 22 -4.37 5.30 2.69
N PRO A 23 -4.04 6.47 3.25
CA PRO A 23 -2.93 7.26 2.73
C PRO A 23 -1.59 6.68 3.16
N VAL A 24 -0.59 6.86 2.30
CA VAL A 24 0.80 6.59 2.70
C VAL A 24 1.31 7.78 3.52
N ALA A 25 2.41 7.57 4.25
CA ALA A 25 2.97 8.59 5.10
C ALA A 25 3.32 9.86 4.29
N PRO A 26 2.92 11.05 4.76
CA PRO A 26 3.27 12.29 4.07
C PRO A 26 4.79 12.45 3.99
N GLY A 27 5.26 12.95 2.84
CA GLY A 27 6.67 13.20 2.63
C GLY A 27 7.49 11.98 2.30
N TYR A 28 6.85 10.84 2.06
CA TYR A 28 7.54 9.60 1.70
C TYR A 28 7.10 9.11 0.35
N ARG A 29 8.07 8.62 -0.41
CA ARG A 29 7.82 7.78 -1.57
C ARG A 29 7.96 6.35 -1.09
N VAL A 30 7.00 5.51 -1.41
CA VAL A 30 6.94 4.16 -0.85
C VAL A 30 7.22 3.14 -1.95
N ASN A 31 8.18 2.27 -1.70
CA ASN A 31 8.51 1.21 -2.65
C ASN A 31 7.40 0.18 -2.71
N VAL A 32 7.02 -0.17 -3.93
CA VAL A 32 6.12 -1.30 -4.19
C VAL A 32 6.99 -2.48 -4.60
N ARG A 33 6.83 -3.58 -3.91
CA ARG A 33 7.63 -4.78 -4.16
C ARG A 33 6.78 -5.90 -4.74
N SER A 34 7.44 -6.84 -5.38
CA SER A 34 6.75 -7.97 -6.01
C SER A 34 6.24 -9.00 -5.00
N GLY A 35 6.62 -8.88 -3.76
CA GLY A 35 6.19 -9.78 -2.69
C GLY A 35 6.34 -9.10 -1.33
N PRO A 36 5.89 -9.77 -0.25
CA PRO A 36 5.82 -9.16 1.07
C PRO A 36 7.18 -9.19 1.79
N GLY A 37 8.14 -8.42 1.31
CA GLY A 37 9.42 -8.37 1.96
C GLY A 37 10.43 -7.52 1.23
N THR A 38 11.47 -7.12 1.95
CA THR A 38 12.54 -6.29 1.38
C THR A 38 13.48 -7.08 0.51
N ASN A 39 13.38 -8.41 0.52
CA ASN A 39 14.14 -9.29 -0.37
C ASN A 39 13.46 -9.45 -1.74
N TYR A 40 12.25 -8.92 -1.91
CA TYR A 40 11.60 -8.93 -3.21
C TYR A 40 11.95 -7.66 -3.98
N SER A 41 11.92 -7.75 -5.29
CA SER A 41 12.27 -6.62 -6.16
C SER A 41 11.32 -5.45 -6.00
N VAL A 42 11.87 -4.24 -6.08
CA VAL A 42 11.05 -3.02 -6.19
C VAL A 42 10.57 -2.93 -7.63
N ILE A 43 9.26 -2.96 -7.81
CA ILE A 43 8.65 -2.92 -9.14
C ILE A 43 8.00 -1.58 -9.44
N ASP A 44 7.83 -0.74 -8.43
CA ASP A 44 7.21 0.57 -8.60
C ASP A 44 7.51 1.41 -7.36
N VAL A 45 7.25 2.71 -7.46
CA VAL A 45 7.40 3.63 -6.32
C VAL A 45 6.17 4.51 -6.28
N LEU A 46 5.49 4.52 -5.15
CA LEU A 46 4.33 5.40 -4.97
C LEU A 46 4.79 6.83 -4.78
N PRO A 47 4.14 7.79 -5.44
CA PRO A 47 4.50 9.19 -5.27
C PRO A 47 4.07 9.73 -3.91
N TYR A 48 4.57 10.92 -3.59
CA TYR A 48 4.12 11.64 -2.40
C TYR A 48 2.61 11.83 -2.44
N GLY A 49 1.97 11.65 -1.31
CA GLY A 49 0.54 11.88 -1.19
C GLY A 49 -0.33 10.77 -1.77
N ALA A 50 0.24 9.64 -2.12
CA ALA A 50 -0.54 8.53 -2.64
C ALA A 50 -1.42 7.91 -1.57
N SER A 51 -2.49 7.25 -2.00
CA SER A 51 -3.31 6.39 -1.16
C SER A 51 -3.33 5.00 -1.79
N VAL A 52 -3.51 3.99 -0.95
CA VAL A 52 -3.55 2.60 -1.42
C VAL A 52 -4.83 1.93 -0.98
N ALA A 53 -5.36 1.10 -1.85
CA ALA A 53 -6.48 0.23 -1.51
C ALA A 53 -5.90 -1.11 -1.07
N ILE A 54 -6.15 -1.48 0.18
CA ILE A 54 -5.59 -2.71 0.75
C ILE A 54 -6.56 -3.85 0.49
N ARG A 55 -6.13 -4.80 -0.33
CA ARG A 55 -6.94 -5.97 -0.68
C ARG A 55 -6.82 -7.06 0.34
N CYS A 56 -5.63 -7.28 0.84
CA CYS A 56 -5.35 -8.26 1.89
C CYS A 56 -4.01 -7.92 2.53
N GLN A 57 -3.72 -8.52 3.65
CA GLN A 57 -2.49 -8.28 4.38
C GLN A 57 -1.85 -9.60 4.78
N CYS A 58 -0.52 -9.62 4.86
CA CYS A 58 0.21 -10.81 5.25
C CYS A 58 1.49 -10.43 5.99
N ASP A 59 2.13 -11.43 6.59
CA ASP A 59 3.40 -11.25 7.28
C ASP A 59 4.53 -11.23 6.26
N GLY A 60 5.57 -10.47 6.56
CA GLY A 60 6.77 -10.43 5.74
C GLY A 60 7.94 -9.88 6.52
N THR A 61 8.87 -9.24 5.81
CA THR A 61 10.05 -8.66 6.46
C THR A 61 9.62 -7.56 7.42
N THR A 62 10.21 -7.55 8.61
CA THR A 62 9.99 -6.49 9.59
C THR A 62 10.64 -5.19 9.09
N VAL A 63 9.88 -4.11 9.10
CA VAL A 63 10.31 -2.80 8.62
C VAL A 63 9.99 -1.76 9.67
N SER A 64 10.93 -0.86 9.93
CA SER A 64 10.69 0.30 10.77
C SER A 64 10.41 1.50 9.87
N GLY A 65 9.29 2.13 10.06
CA GLY A 65 8.86 3.26 9.27
C GLY A 65 8.21 4.33 10.11
N PRO A 66 7.62 5.35 9.46
CA PRO A 66 7.04 6.49 10.19
C PRO A 66 5.88 6.13 11.11
N TYR A 67 5.21 5.02 10.86
CA TYR A 67 4.10 4.58 11.70
C TYR A 67 4.48 3.43 12.63
N GLY A 68 5.78 3.21 12.83
CA GLY A 68 6.27 2.21 13.76
C GLY A 68 6.92 1.03 13.06
N THR A 69 7.25 0.02 13.84
CA THR A 69 7.89 -1.20 13.34
C THR A 69 6.80 -2.24 13.12
N SER A 70 6.80 -2.85 11.95
CA SER A 70 5.76 -3.81 11.59
C SER A 70 6.31 -4.87 10.64
N ASP A 71 5.79 -6.08 10.75
CA ASP A 71 6.06 -7.13 9.77
C ASP A 71 4.89 -7.32 8.82
N ILE A 72 3.86 -6.48 8.93
CA ILE A 72 2.69 -6.55 8.07
C ILE A 72 3.00 -5.92 6.73
N TRP A 73 2.58 -6.60 5.66
CA TRP A 73 2.69 -6.11 4.30
C TRP A 73 1.29 -6.04 3.69
N ASP A 74 1.04 -4.96 2.98
CA ASP A 74 -0.26 -4.67 2.40
C ASP A 74 -0.24 -5.02 0.92
N CYS A 75 -1.09 -5.94 0.51
CA CYS A 75 -1.28 -6.26 -0.90
C CYS A 75 -2.20 -5.22 -1.50
N ILE A 76 -1.69 -4.44 -2.44
CA ILE A 76 -2.42 -3.36 -3.08
C ILE A 76 -2.78 -3.66 -4.54
N GLY A 77 -2.47 -4.85 -4.98
CA GLY A 77 -2.76 -5.33 -6.31
C GLY A 77 -2.08 -6.67 -6.52
N ASN A 78 -2.32 -7.28 -7.65
CA ASN A 78 -1.75 -8.57 -7.96
C ASN A 78 -0.22 -8.47 -8.06
N GLY A 79 0.48 -9.12 -7.12
CA GLY A 79 1.94 -9.07 -7.08
C GLY A 79 2.50 -7.71 -6.68
N ARG A 80 1.72 -6.89 -5.97
CA ARG A 80 2.13 -5.55 -5.55
C ARG A 80 1.94 -5.39 -4.06
N PHE A 81 3.04 -5.20 -3.34
CA PHE A 81 3.04 -5.15 -1.88
C PHE A 81 3.81 -3.93 -1.37
N VAL A 82 3.28 -3.32 -0.32
CA VAL A 82 3.96 -2.24 0.40
C VAL A 82 4.00 -2.56 1.88
N SER A 83 5.04 -2.07 2.58
CA SER A 83 5.13 -2.26 4.01
C SER A 83 4.07 -1.42 4.73
N ASP A 84 3.34 -2.04 5.65
CA ASP A 84 2.34 -1.36 6.46
C ASP A 84 2.95 -0.28 7.35
N ALA A 85 4.24 -0.34 7.61
CA ALA A 85 4.96 0.67 8.40
C ALA A 85 4.90 2.06 7.75
N TYR A 86 4.55 2.13 6.47
CA TYR A 86 4.43 3.39 5.73
C TYR A 86 3.00 3.77 5.38
N VAL A 87 2.01 3.02 5.88
CA VAL A 87 0.60 3.23 5.53
C VAL A 87 -0.18 3.60 6.78
N LYS A 88 -0.91 4.70 6.72
CA LYS A 88 -1.67 5.19 7.86
C LYS A 88 -3.01 4.48 7.93
N THR A 89 -3.03 3.33 8.59
CA THR A 89 -4.25 2.55 8.75
C THR A 89 -5.00 2.88 10.04
N GLY A 90 -4.33 3.55 10.98
CA GLY A 90 -4.93 3.85 12.28
C GLY A 90 -4.86 2.69 13.26
N SER A 91 -4.13 1.64 12.92
CA SER A 91 -3.99 0.45 13.76
C SER A 91 -2.59 -0.11 13.64
N ASP A 92 -2.11 -0.74 14.70
CA ASP A 92 -0.84 -1.45 14.70
C ASP A 92 -0.99 -2.88 14.16
N GLY A 93 -2.22 -3.34 14.03
CA GLY A 93 -2.51 -4.71 13.59
C GLY A 93 -3.15 -4.74 12.22
N TYR A 94 -3.76 -5.88 11.91
CA TYR A 94 -4.42 -6.08 10.63
C TYR A 94 -5.71 -5.30 10.55
N VAL A 95 -5.94 -4.68 9.39
CA VAL A 95 -7.18 -3.93 9.12
C VAL A 95 -7.91 -4.50 7.92
N ALA A 96 -7.40 -5.56 7.32
CA ALA A 96 -8.00 -6.21 6.17
C ALA A 96 -7.85 -7.72 6.32
N THR A 97 -8.52 -8.45 5.44
CA THR A 97 -8.44 -9.90 5.43
C THR A 97 -7.00 -10.36 5.20
N ARG A 98 -6.64 -11.53 5.71
CA ARG A 98 -5.31 -12.10 5.48
C ARG A 98 -5.22 -12.60 4.04
N CYS A 99 -4.06 -12.38 3.43
CA CYS A 99 -3.81 -12.93 2.10
C CYS A 99 -3.67 -14.44 2.18
N GLY A 100 -4.21 -15.08 1.24
CA GLY A 100 -3.99 -16.46 1.07
C GLY A 100 -4.65 -17.52 1.49
#